data_062de5e48424734a489b1998c9747153
#
_entry.id   062de5e48424734a489b1998c9747153
#
_cell.length_a   1.000
_cell.length_b   1.000
_cell.length_c   1.000
_cell.angle_alpha   90.00
_cell.angle_beta   90.00
_cell.angle_gamma   90.00
#
_symmetry.space_group_name_H-M   'P 1'
#
loop_
_entity.id
_entity.type
_entity.pdbx_description
1 polymer ?
#
loop_
_entity_poly.entity_id
_entity_poly.type
_entity_poly.pdbx_seq_one_letter_code
_entity_poly.pdbx_strand_id
1 'polypeptide(L)'
;MKLYAFLFLCFAALAALAQTPATAPEETNPVKLNLENQPSFGPAGAPVTIVEFGDLQCPSCRAEAPILRELIPALYQDKVRVVFKDFPLETIHPWARSASIAARCVFRQNKQAFWKFYDWDYENQEEITLETLKSKVLAWAAGNGINVPDLERCMDSKATDAEVAQNISEGRALGVKGTPTVFINGRKGGSGQGPVLQRMIDTELVANAAGKNQK
;
A
#
# COMPACT_ATOMS: atom_id res chain seq x y z
N MET A 1 64.30 46.25 -26.16
CA MET A 1 63.61 45.43 -25.11
C MET A 1 62.13 45.43 -25.48
N LYS A 2 61.66 44.29 -26.02
CA LYS A 2 60.20 44.14 -26.40
C LYS A 2 59.59 43.26 -25.36
N LEU A 3 58.62 43.84 -24.65
CA LEU A 3 57.79 43.16 -23.61
C LEU A 3 56.61 42.52 -24.28
N TYR A 4 56.52 41.16 -24.26
CA TYR A 4 55.37 40.41 -24.73
C TYR A 4 54.44 40.15 -23.54
N ALA A 5 53.27 40.76 -23.60
CA ALA A 5 52.19 40.48 -22.68
C ALA A 5 51.39 39.22 -23.16
N PHE A 6 51.45 38.14 -22.40
CA PHE A 6 50.62 36.94 -22.61
C PHE A 6 49.25 37.15 -21.95
N LEU A 7 48.25 37.25 -22.79
CA LEU A 7 46.86 37.26 -22.36
C LEU A 7 46.40 35.80 -22.18
N PHE A 8 46.16 35.36 -20.94
CA PHE A 8 45.54 34.09 -20.64
C PHE A 8 44.02 34.24 -20.72
N LEU A 9 43.40 33.70 -21.78
CA LEU A 9 41.96 33.57 -21.86
C LEU A 9 41.53 32.31 -21.06
N CYS A 10 40.94 32.51 -19.86
CA CYS A 10 40.27 31.44 -19.13
C CYS A 10 38.88 31.16 -19.77
N PHE A 11 38.79 30.07 -20.52
CA PHE A 11 37.49 29.52 -20.94
C PHE A 11 36.87 28.79 -19.75
N ALA A 12 35.89 29.42 -19.09
CA ALA A 12 35.02 28.75 -18.11
C ALA A 12 33.99 27.95 -18.87
N ALA A 13 34.19 26.61 -18.95
CA ALA A 13 33.17 25.69 -19.46
C ALA A 13 32.07 25.55 -18.41
N LEU A 14 30.93 26.17 -18.64
CA LEU A 14 29.70 25.93 -17.87
C LEU A 14 29.16 24.55 -18.22
N ALA A 15 29.43 23.55 -17.39
CA ALA A 15 28.78 22.23 -17.48
C ALA A 15 27.30 22.41 -17.08
N ALA A 16 26.39 22.46 -18.05
CA ALA A 16 24.96 22.37 -17.81
C ALA A 16 24.64 20.95 -17.30
N LEU A 17 24.36 20.83 -16.00
CA LEU A 17 23.79 19.62 -15.43
C LEU A 17 22.38 19.44 -16.03
N ALA A 18 22.28 18.57 -17.04
CA ALA A 18 21.01 18.10 -17.55
C ALA A 18 20.29 17.32 -16.44
N GLN A 19 19.32 17.97 -15.79
CA GLN A 19 18.38 17.30 -14.91
C GLN A 19 17.53 16.41 -15.80
N THR A 20 17.73 15.09 -15.70
CA THR A 20 16.80 14.12 -16.28
C THR A 20 15.43 14.37 -15.68
N PRO A 21 14.38 14.67 -16.50
CA PRO A 21 13.03 14.81 -15.99
C PRO A 21 12.63 13.48 -15.33
N ALA A 22 12.12 13.55 -14.09
CA ALA A 22 11.51 12.40 -13.44
C ALA A 22 10.45 11.85 -14.40
N THR A 23 10.63 10.59 -14.83
CA THR A 23 9.68 9.89 -15.71
C THR A 23 8.30 10.03 -15.13
N ALA A 24 7.39 10.65 -15.90
CA ALA A 24 5.96 10.68 -15.59
C ALA A 24 5.46 9.23 -15.40
N PRO A 25 4.52 8.98 -14.47
CA PRO A 25 3.93 7.65 -14.34
C PRO A 25 3.45 7.18 -15.70
N GLU A 26 3.84 5.96 -16.09
CA GLU A 26 3.38 5.33 -17.32
C GLU A 26 1.85 5.31 -17.31
N GLU A 27 1.20 5.96 -18.28
CA GLU A 27 -0.26 5.97 -18.41
C GLU A 27 -0.74 4.58 -18.81
N THR A 28 -0.78 3.67 -17.85
CA THR A 28 -1.38 2.36 -18.04
C THR A 28 -2.89 2.47 -18.05
N ASN A 29 -3.56 1.78 -18.96
CA ASN A 29 -5.01 1.67 -18.95
C ASN A 29 -5.47 1.12 -17.58
N PRO A 30 -6.57 1.65 -17.01
CA PRO A 30 -7.05 1.20 -15.71
C PRO A 30 -7.46 -0.27 -15.78
N VAL A 31 -6.94 -1.07 -14.84
CA VAL A 31 -7.30 -2.47 -14.69
C VAL A 31 -8.50 -2.61 -13.75
N LYS A 32 -9.29 -3.67 -13.94
CA LYS A 32 -10.37 -4.01 -13.02
C LYS A 32 -9.82 -4.87 -11.89
N LEU A 33 -9.98 -4.39 -10.66
CA LEU A 33 -9.60 -5.10 -9.43
C LEU A 33 -10.85 -5.73 -8.78
N ASN A 34 -10.71 -6.94 -8.25
CA ASN A 34 -11.76 -7.54 -7.44
C ASN A 34 -11.72 -6.95 -6.02
N LEU A 35 -12.72 -6.14 -5.68
CA LEU A 35 -12.85 -5.49 -4.38
C LEU A 35 -13.83 -6.19 -3.44
N GLU A 36 -14.43 -7.30 -3.88
CA GLU A 36 -15.39 -8.05 -3.09
C GLU A 36 -14.70 -8.70 -1.89
N ASN A 37 -15.33 -8.61 -0.72
CA ASN A 37 -14.83 -9.16 0.54
C ASN A 37 -13.40 -8.74 0.90
N GLN A 38 -12.98 -7.53 0.47
CA GLN A 38 -11.70 -6.97 0.85
C GLN A 38 -11.85 -5.99 2.01
N PRO A 39 -10.90 -5.96 2.97
CA PRO A 39 -10.84 -4.92 3.98
C PRO A 39 -10.79 -3.54 3.33
N SER A 40 -11.66 -2.64 3.75
CA SER A 40 -11.67 -1.29 3.21
C SER A 40 -12.19 -0.29 4.23
N PHE A 41 -11.77 0.96 4.10
CA PHE A 41 -12.34 2.10 4.82
C PHE A 41 -12.54 3.28 3.88
N GLY A 42 -13.26 4.30 4.35
CA GLY A 42 -13.76 5.38 3.50
C GLY A 42 -15.08 5.02 2.80
N PRO A 43 -15.77 5.98 2.19
CA PRO A 43 -17.07 5.77 1.58
C PRO A 43 -17.03 4.78 0.41
N ALA A 44 -17.98 3.87 0.34
CA ALA A 44 -18.07 2.89 -0.75
C ALA A 44 -18.24 3.56 -2.14
N GLY A 45 -18.88 4.74 -2.17
CA GLY A 45 -19.08 5.55 -3.39
C GLY A 45 -18.05 6.64 -3.61
N ALA A 46 -16.90 6.60 -2.93
CA ALA A 46 -15.83 7.57 -3.13
C ALA A 46 -15.38 7.64 -4.59
N PRO A 47 -15.13 8.83 -5.15
CA PRO A 47 -14.70 8.98 -6.54
C PRO A 47 -13.32 8.38 -6.82
N VAL A 48 -12.50 8.19 -5.78
CA VAL A 48 -11.18 7.57 -5.90
C VAL A 48 -11.09 6.36 -5.00
N THR A 49 -10.69 5.23 -5.58
CA THR A 49 -10.38 4.00 -4.85
C THR A 49 -8.88 3.72 -4.93
N ILE A 50 -8.25 3.64 -3.78
CA ILE A 50 -6.86 3.20 -3.60
C ILE A 50 -6.89 1.72 -3.23
N VAL A 51 -6.15 0.89 -3.96
CA VAL A 51 -5.96 -0.53 -3.63
C VAL A 51 -4.49 -0.77 -3.36
N GLU A 52 -4.18 -1.12 -2.12
CA GLU A 52 -2.85 -1.52 -1.69
C GLU A 52 -2.72 -3.04 -1.78
N PHE A 53 -1.73 -3.53 -2.51
CA PHE A 53 -1.20 -4.88 -2.33
C PHE A 53 -0.07 -4.79 -1.30
N GLY A 54 -0.34 -5.28 -0.10
CA GLY A 54 0.51 -5.12 1.07
C GLY A 54 0.92 -6.44 1.70
N ASP A 55 1.98 -6.35 2.51
CA ASP A 55 2.57 -7.44 3.27
C ASP A 55 2.80 -6.97 4.70
N LEU A 56 2.17 -7.64 5.66
CA LEU A 56 2.19 -7.25 7.07
C LEU A 56 3.58 -7.36 7.72
N GLN A 57 4.51 -8.10 7.10
CA GLN A 57 5.90 -8.16 7.54
C GLN A 57 6.82 -7.19 6.78
N CYS A 58 6.34 -6.51 5.74
CA CYS A 58 7.17 -5.65 4.91
C CYS A 58 7.45 -4.29 5.59
N PRO A 59 8.72 -3.90 5.82
CA PRO A 59 9.06 -2.62 6.43
C PRO A 59 8.61 -1.42 5.59
N SER A 60 8.61 -1.55 4.26
CA SER A 60 8.13 -0.48 3.37
C SER A 60 6.62 -0.30 3.46
N CYS A 61 5.83 -1.38 3.66
CA CYS A 61 4.40 -1.27 3.93
C CYS A 61 4.14 -0.60 5.28
N ARG A 62 4.91 -0.95 6.32
CA ARG A 62 4.86 -0.25 7.61
C ARG A 62 5.10 1.26 7.46
N ALA A 63 6.07 1.65 6.66
CA ALA A 63 6.37 3.07 6.41
C ALA A 63 5.27 3.79 5.61
N GLU A 64 4.52 3.07 4.75
CA GLU A 64 3.40 3.61 3.96
C GLU A 64 2.09 3.67 4.77
N ALA A 65 1.91 2.79 5.75
CA ALA A 65 0.68 2.68 6.51
C ALA A 65 0.15 4.02 7.08
N PRO A 66 0.94 4.89 7.73
CA PRO A 66 0.46 6.19 8.19
C PRO A 66 0.00 7.12 7.05
N ILE A 67 0.59 6.99 5.86
CA ILE A 67 0.19 7.77 4.70
C ILE A 67 -1.23 7.39 4.27
N LEU A 68 -1.51 6.10 4.15
CA LEU A 68 -2.82 5.60 3.74
C LEU A 68 -3.87 5.75 4.84
N ARG A 69 -3.49 5.55 6.11
CA ARG A 69 -4.40 5.51 7.24
C ARG A 69 -4.74 6.87 7.83
N GLU A 70 -3.83 7.83 7.74
CA GLU A 70 -3.95 9.13 8.40
C GLU A 70 -3.88 10.28 7.40
N LEU A 71 -2.78 10.40 6.64
CA LEU A 71 -2.54 11.55 5.77
C LEU A 71 -3.58 11.66 4.65
N ILE A 72 -3.81 10.58 3.89
CA ILE A 72 -4.76 10.58 2.77
C ILE A 72 -6.19 10.84 3.24
N PRO A 73 -6.73 10.18 4.29
CA PRO A 73 -8.05 10.49 4.81
C PRO A 73 -8.17 11.94 5.33
N ALA A 74 -7.14 12.49 5.96
CA ALA A 74 -7.15 13.87 6.44
C ALA A 74 -7.23 14.89 5.29
N LEU A 75 -6.54 14.63 4.17
CA LEU A 75 -6.50 15.52 3.01
C LEU A 75 -7.74 15.40 2.12
N TYR A 76 -8.26 14.20 1.93
CA TYR A 76 -9.29 13.91 0.92
C TYR A 76 -10.66 13.56 1.49
N GLN A 77 -10.77 13.32 2.79
CA GLN A 77 -12.03 13.03 3.49
C GLN A 77 -12.88 11.96 2.76
N ASP A 78 -14.13 12.31 2.41
CA ASP A 78 -15.07 11.41 1.75
C ASP A 78 -14.76 11.10 0.27
N LYS A 79 -13.68 11.65 -0.26
CA LYS A 79 -13.34 11.48 -1.68
C LYS A 79 -12.51 10.23 -1.98
N VAL A 80 -12.00 9.56 -0.94
CA VAL A 80 -11.11 8.41 -1.08
C VAL A 80 -11.63 7.21 -0.30
N ARG A 81 -11.59 6.04 -0.95
CA ARG A 81 -11.74 4.72 -0.34
C ARG A 81 -10.42 3.98 -0.44
N VAL A 82 -9.94 3.41 0.68
CA VAL A 82 -8.75 2.56 0.71
C VAL A 82 -9.17 1.11 0.87
N VAL A 83 -8.56 0.23 0.11
CA VAL A 83 -8.77 -1.23 0.10
C VAL A 83 -7.44 -1.92 0.26
N PHE A 84 -7.35 -2.90 1.16
CA PHE A 84 -6.16 -3.73 1.35
C PHE A 84 -6.33 -5.10 0.69
N LYS A 85 -5.26 -5.57 0.04
CA LYS A 85 -5.15 -6.91 -0.54
C LYS A 85 -3.85 -7.55 -0.10
N ASP A 86 -3.92 -8.78 0.38
CA ASP A 86 -2.75 -9.52 0.85
C ASP A 86 -1.80 -9.86 -0.30
N PHE A 87 -0.52 -9.54 -0.11
CA PHE A 87 0.53 -9.96 -1.02
C PHE A 87 1.82 -10.32 -0.26
N PRO A 88 1.79 -11.34 0.62
CA PRO A 88 2.94 -11.74 1.42
C PRO A 88 4.10 -12.21 0.54
N LEU A 89 5.29 -11.66 0.79
CA LEU A 89 6.54 -12.00 0.11
C LEU A 89 7.25 -13.15 0.85
N GLU A 90 6.65 -14.33 0.85
CA GLU A 90 7.02 -15.49 1.68
C GLU A 90 8.49 -15.90 1.58
N THR A 91 9.18 -15.58 0.48
CA THR A 91 10.60 -15.92 0.29
C THR A 91 11.54 -15.09 1.15
N ILE A 92 11.13 -13.90 1.57
CA ILE A 92 11.93 -12.95 2.37
C ILE A 92 11.26 -12.56 3.68
N HIS A 93 9.96 -12.82 3.82
CA HIS A 93 9.14 -12.49 4.97
C HIS A 93 8.47 -13.75 5.54
N PRO A 94 9.15 -14.48 6.44
CA PRO A 94 8.76 -15.85 6.83
C PRO A 94 7.43 -15.95 7.57
N TRP A 95 6.96 -14.88 8.24
CA TRP A 95 5.66 -14.91 8.93
C TRP A 95 4.55 -14.13 8.21
N ALA A 96 4.85 -13.47 7.09
CA ALA A 96 3.89 -12.62 6.36
C ALA A 96 2.60 -13.36 5.98
N ARG A 97 2.68 -14.60 5.45
CA ARG A 97 1.49 -15.35 5.08
C ARG A 97 0.63 -15.72 6.30
N SER A 98 1.27 -16.09 7.41
CA SER A 98 0.56 -16.40 8.65
C SER A 98 -0.12 -15.16 9.23
N ALA A 99 0.51 -13.98 9.14
CA ALA A 99 -0.11 -12.70 9.52
C ALA A 99 -1.29 -12.34 8.62
N SER A 100 -1.18 -12.52 7.30
CA SER A 100 -2.30 -12.34 6.36
C SER A 100 -3.49 -13.25 6.70
N ILE A 101 -3.23 -14.53 7.02
CA ILE A 101 -4.28 -15.47 7.45
C ILE A 101 -4.94 -14.98 8.74
N ALA A 102 -4.15 -14.57 9.75
CA ALA A 102 -4.66 -14.05 11.01
C ALA A 102 -5.51 -12.78 10.80
N ALA A 103 -5.02 -11.82 10.01
CA ALA A 103 -5.75 -10.60 9.66
C ALA A 103 -7.10 -10.89 8.99
N ARG A 104 -7.14 -11.87 8.08
CA ARG A 104 -8.38 -12.32 7.45
C ARG A 104 -9.32 -13.01 8.43
N CYS A 105 -8.80 -13.80 9.37
CA CYS A 105 -9.60 -14.41 10.45
C CYS A 105 -10.23 -13.33 11.35
N VAL A 106 -9.48 -12.27 11.66
CA VAL A 106 -10.01 -11.09 12.36
C VAL A 106 -11.10 -10.39 11.53
N PHE A 107 -10.85 -10.15 10.24
CA PHE A 107 -11.80 -9.51 9.33
C PHE A 107 -13.13 -10.27 9.21
N ARG A 108 -13.11 -11.60 9.19
CA ARG A 108 -14.31 -12.43 9.16
C ARG A 108 -15.17 -12.26 10.41
N GLN A 109 -14.54 -12.07 11.57
CA GLN A 109 -15.28 -11.84 12.81
C GLN A 109 -15.78 -10.40 12.92
N ASN A 110 -14.92 -9.43 12.58
CA ASN A 110 -15.22 -8.01 12.67
C ASN A 110 -14.45 -7.22 11.62
N LYS A 111 -15.17 -6.71 10.63
CA LYS A 111 -14.55 -5.95 9.52
C LYS A 111 -13.80 -4.71 9.97
N GLN A 112 -14.28 -4.02 11.02
CA GLN A 112 -13.63 -2.82 11.55
C GLN A 112 -12.38 -3.15 12.39
N ALA A 113 -12.37 -4.31 13.05
CA ALA A 113 -11.23 -4.77 13.82
C ALA A 113 -10.02 -5.09 12.93
N PHE A 114 -10.22 -5.39 11.64
CA PHE A 114 -9.11 -5.57 10.69
C PHE A 114 -8.16 -4.38 10.71
N TRP A 115 -8.67 -3.16 10.67
CA TRP A 115 -7.81 -1.97 10.60
C TRP A 115 -7.08 -1.69 11.91
N LYS A 116 -7.69 -2.06 13.06
CA LYS A 116 -6.98 -2.04 14.36
C LYS A 116 -5.88 -3.09 14.39
N PHE A 117 -6.12 -4.26 13.79
CA PHE A 117 -5.12 -5.32 13.66
C PHE A 117 -3.98 -4.89 12.74
N TYR A 118 -4.28 -4.28 11.61
CA TYR A 118 -3.33 -3.74 10.64
C TYR A 118 -2.39 -2.71 11.30
N ASP A 119 -2.97 -1.74 12.01
CA ASP A 119 -2.20 -0.72 12.72
C ASP A 119 -1.31 -1.36 13.81
N TRP A 120 -1.88 -2.25 14.63
CA TRP A 120 -1.14 -2.97 15.67
C TRP A 120 -0.02 -3.86 15.12
N ASP A 121 -0.24 -4.58 14.02
CA ASP A 121 0.75 -5.47 13.41
C ASP A 121 1.98 -4.67 12.97
N TYR A 122 1.78 -3.56 12.28
CA TYR A 122 2.87 -2.69 11.86
C TYR A 122 3.58 -1.99 13.02
N GLU A 123 2.87 -1.58 14.07
CA GLU A 123 3.47 -1.01 15.27
C GLU A 123 4.38 -2.02 16.00
N ASN A 124 4.02 -3.30 15.97
CA ASN A 124 4.73 -4.37 16.66
C ASN A 124 5.60 -5.23 15.72
N GLN A 125 5.75 -4.86 14.45
CA GLN A 125 6.38 -5.66 13.40
C GLN A 125 7.79 -6.16 13.78
N GLU A 126 8.59 -5.34 14.47
CA GLU A 126 9.95 -5.69 14.89
C GLU A 126 10.01 -6.71 16.02
N GLU A 127 8.93 -6.83 16.78
CA GLU A 127 8.83 -7.78 17.90
C GLU A 127 8.15 -9.10 17.52
N ILE A 128 7.56 -9.17 16.32
CA ILE A 128 6.89 -10.37 15.82
C ILE A 128 7.90 -11.27 15.12
N THR A 129 7.90 -12.54 15.51
CA THR A 129 8.64 -13.61 14.83
C THR A 129 7.67 -14.70 14.41
N LEU A 130 8.15 -15.67 13.60
CA LEU A 130 7.33 -16.82 13.20
C LEU A 130 6.80 -17.59 14.42
N GLU A 131 7.61 -17.71 15.48
CA GLU A 131 7.29 -18.43 16.71
C GLU A 131 6.31 -17.64 17.60
N THR A 132 6.43 -16.32 17.63
CA THR A 132 5.64 -15.47 18.55
C THR A 132 4.36 -14.92 17.93
N LEU A 133 4.21 -14.93 16.61
CA LEU A 133 3.07 -14.35 15.90
C LEU A 133 1.72 -14.81 16.49
N LYS A 134 1.52 -16.14 16.58
CA LYS A 134 0.23 -16.67 17.05
C LYS A 134 -0.10 -16.19 18.46
N SER A 135 0.84 -16.30 19.40
CA SER A 135 0.61 -15.90 20.80
C SER A 135 0.35 -14.41 20.93
N LYS A 136 1.10 -13.57 20.19
CA LYS A 136 0.90 -12.11 20.19
C LYS A 136 -0.46 -11.73 19.60
N VAL A 137 -0.87 -12.35 18.49
CA VAL A 137 -2.19 -12.14 17.86
C VAL A 137 -3.34 -12.51 18.79
N LEU A 138 -3.25 -13.66 19.48
CA LEU A 138 -4.29 -14.08 20.43
C LEU A 138 -4.36 -13.15 21.65
N ALA A 139 -3.20 -12.68 22.14
CA ALA A 139 -3.14 -11.69 23.22
C ALA A 139 -3.78 -10.35 22.82
N TRP A 140 -3.48 -9.86 21.61
CA TRP A 140 -4.12 -8.67 21.04
C TRP A 140 -5.64 -8.84 20.92
N ALA A 141 -6.09 -9.97 20.42
CA ALA A 141 -7.51 -10.27 20.19
C ALA A 141 -8.35 -10.20 21.47
N ALA A 142 -7.79 -10.67 22.61
CA ALA A 142 -8.45 -10.65 23.90
C ALA A 142 -8.85 -9.23 24.36
N GLY A 143 -8.08 -8.20 23.97
CA GLY A 143 -8.37 -6.79 24.29
C GLY A 143 -9.18 -6.04 23.22
N ASN A 144 -9.50 -6.67 22.07
CA ASN A 144 -10.06 -5.98 20.90
C ASN A 144 -11.44 -6.52 20.45
N GLY A 145 -12.15 -7.24 21.31
CA GLY A 145 -13.51 -7.71 21.05
C GLY A 145 -13.59 -8.83 20.00
N ILE A 146 -12.51 -9.58 19.83
CA ILE A 146 -12.43 -10.76 18.97
C ILE A 146 -12.59 -12.02 19.80
N ASN A 147 -13.38 -12.97 19.34
CA ASN A 147 -13.50 -14.29 19.97
C ASN A 147 -12.18 -15.06 19.79
N VAL A 148 -11.39 -15.15 20.86
CA VAL A 148 -10.06 -15.76 20.82
C VAL A 148 -10.08 -17.24 20.42
N PRO A 149 -10.96 -18.12 20.98
CA PRO A 149 -11.07 -19.50 20.55
C PRO A 149 -11.41 -19.66 19.05
N ASP A 150 -12.28 -18.81 18.51
CA ASP A 150 -12.65 -18.85 17.08
C ASP A 150 -11.49 -18.37 16.20
N LEU A 151 -10.79 -17.32 16.63
CA LEU A 151 -9.58 -16.83 15.95
C LEU A 151 -8.50 -17.91 15.90
N GLU A 152 -8.23 -18.54 17.03
CA GLU A 152 -7.24 -19.63 17.12
C GLU A 152 -7.57 -20.76 16.17
N ARG A 153 -8.81 -21.25 16.20
CA ARG A 153 -9.26 -22.31 15.25
C ARG A 153 -9.12 -21.91 13.79
N CYS A 154 -9.47 -20.65 13.47
CA CYS A 154 -9.35 -20.12 12.11
C CYS A 154 -7.89 -20.06 11.65
N MET A 155 -6.98 -19.62 12.52
CA MET A 155 -5.54 -19.58 12.21
C MET A 155 -4.96 -20.99 12.05
N ASP A 156 -5.27 -21.91 12.96
CA ASP A 156 -4.72 -23.29 12.96
C ASP A 156 -5.20 -24.07 11.74
N SER A 157 -6.46 -23.92 11.37
CA SER A 157 -7.02 -24.55 10.16
C SER A 157 -6.68 -23.82 8.87
N LYS A 158 -6.01 -22.64 8.96
CA LYS A 158 -5.74 -21.77 7.82
C LYS A 158 -7.00 -21.47 6.99
N ALA A 159 -8.13 -21.26 7.66
CA ALA A 159 -9.45 -21.16 7.03
C ALA A 159 -9.57 -20.05 5.99
N THR A 160 -8.67 -19.06 6.02
CA THR A 160 -8.65 -17.91 5.12
C THR A 160 -7.52 -17.95 4.09
N ASP A 161 -6.74 -19.02 4.04
CA ASP A 161 -5.57 -19.12 3.15
C ASP A 161 -5.95 -19.01 1.65
N ALA A 162 -7.11 -19.54 1.27
CA ALA A 162 -7.61 -19.43 -0.10
C ALA A 162 -7.86 -17.96 -0.53
N GLU A 163 -8.32 -17.10 0.39
CA GLU A 163 -8.53 -15.67 0.13
C GLU A 163 -7.18 -14.95 -0.07
N VAL A 164 -6.19 -15.27 0.76
CA VAL A 164 -4.82 -14.77 0.62
C VAL A 164 -4.24 -15.22 -0.73
N ALA A 165 -4.37 -16.50 -1.06
CA ALA A 165 -3.88 -17.06 -2.33
C ALA A 165 -4.55 -16.39 -3.56
N GLN A 166 -5.85 -16.09 -3.48
CA GLN A 166 -6.57 -15.37 -4.53
C GLN A 166 -6.01 -13.96 -4.74
N ASN A 167 -5.74 -13.22 -3.67
CA ASN A 167 -5.14 -11.88 -3.76
C ASN A 167 -3.72 -11.93 -4.34
N ILE A 168 -2.90 -12.90 -3.94
CA ILE A 168 -1.57 -13.12 -4.53
C ILE A 168 -1.68 -13.39 -6.03
N SER A 169 -2.60 -14.28 -6.43
CA SER A 169 -2.82 -14.63 -7.83
C SER A 169 -3.23 -13.41 -8.66
N GLU A 170 -4.18 -12.62 -8.17
CA GLU A 170 -4.61 -11.37 -8.83
C GLU A 170 -3.45 -10.37 -8.93
N GLY A 171 -2.72 -10.13 -7.83
CA GLY A 171 -1.58 -9.23 -7.83
C GLY A 171 -0.52 -9.63 -8.86
N ARG A 172 -0.19 -10.93 -8.93
CA ARG A 172 0.76 -11.46 -9.94
C ARG A 172 0.27 -11.24 -11.37
N ALA A 173 -1.02 -11.49 -11.63
CA ALA A 173 -1.63 -11.26 -12.94
C ALA A 173 -1.59 -9.78 -13.34
N LEU A 174 -1.64 -8.86 -12.37
CA LEU A 174 -1.54 -7.41 -12.54
C LEU A 174 -0.09 -6.89 -12.50
N GLY A 175 0.90 -7.79 -12.50
CA GLY A 175 2.31 -7.41 -12.51
C GLY A 175 2.81 -6.79 -11.21
N VAL A 176 2.20 -7.13 -10.06
CA VAL A 176 2.75 -6.82 -8.74
C VAL A 176 3.99 -7.69 -8.51
N LYS A 177 5.13 -7.06 -8.23
CA LYS A 177 6.43 -7.72 -8.04
C LYS A 177 7.00 -7.52 -6.64
N GLY A 178 6.38 -6.65 -5.84
CA GLY A 178 6.82 -6.31 -4.49
C GLY A 178 5.76 -5.49 -3.76
N THR A 179 6.00 -5.23 -2.49
CA THR A 179 5.10 -4.50 -1.61
C THR A 179 5.80 -3.30 -0.95
N PRO A 180 5.08 -2.22 -0.71
CA PRO A 180 3.71 -1.98 -1.15
C PRO A 180 3.62 -1.75 -2.67
N THR A 181 2.53 -2.17 -3.30
CA THR A 181 2.15 -1.76 -4.66
C THR A 181 0.74 -1.20 -4.61
N VAL A 182 0.57 0.02 -5.09
CA VAL A 182 -0.70 0.75 -5.02
C VAL A 182 -1.30 0.94 -6.41
N PHE A 183 -2.61 0.75 -6.50
CA PHE A 183 -3.41 1.12 -7.67
C PHE A 183 -4.41 2.20 -7.27
N ILE A 184 -4.57 3.23 -8.10
CA ILE A 184 -5.55 4.30 -7.91
C ILE A 184 -6.52 4.25 -9.08
N ASN A 185 -7.79 3.97 -8.81
CA ASN A 185 -8.83 3.72 -9.82
C ASN A 185 -8.37 2.74 -10.91
N GLY A 186 -7.64 1.69 -10.51
CA GLY A 186 -7.11 0.68 -11.42
C GLY A 186 -5.82 1.05 -12.14
N ARG A 187 -5.27 2.25 -11.96
CA ARG A 187 -3.97 2.66 -12.52
C ARG A 187 -2.87 2.38 -11.52
N LYS A 188 -1.81 1.68 -11.95
CA LYS A 188 -0.70 1.31 -11.08
C LYS A 188 0.12 2.55 -10.70
N GLY A 189 0.24 2.82 -9.39
CA GLY A 189 0.93 3.98 -8.84
C GLY A 189 2.34 3.73 -8.33
N GLY A 190 2.80 2.50 -8.35
CA GLY A 190 4.10 2.13 -7.75
C GLY A 190 4.05 2.04 -6.23
N SER A 191 5.20 2.19 -5.56
CA SER A 191 5.27 2.27 -4.10
C SER A 191 4.80 3.66 -3.63
N GLY A 192 3.94 3.68 -2.60
CA GLY A 192 3.17 4.85 -2.21
C GLY A 192 3.91 5.93 -1.45
N GLN A 193 4.85 6.60 -2.10
CA GLN A 193 5.36 7.85 -1.54
C GLN A 193 4.25 8.90 -1.56
N GLY A 194 3.95 9.51 -0.40
CA GLY A 194 2.83 10.44 -0.20
C GLY A 194 2.62 11.45 -1.33
N PRO A 195 3.65 12.20 -1.78
CA PRO A 195 3.50 13.16 -2.89
C PRO A 195 3.11 12.54 -4.23
N VAL A 196 3.50 11.29 -4.50
CA VAL A 196 3.12 10.58 -5.74
C VAL A 196 1.65 10.18 -5.66
N LEU A 197 1.23 9.60 -4.54
CA LEU A 197 -0.17 9.26 -4.29
C LEU A 197 -1.09 10.48 -4.40
N GLN A 198 -0.71 11.59 -3.79
CA GLN A 198 -1.48 12.84 -3.84
C GLN A 198 -1.69 13.29 -5.28
N ARG A 199 -0.63 13.38 -6.11
CA ARG A 199 -0.76 13.77 -7.52
C ARG A 199 -1.69 12.85 -8.29
N MET A 200 -1.61 11.53 -8.08
CA MET A 200 -2.48 10.58 -8.76
C MET A 200 -3.94 10.72 -8.31
N ILE A 201 -4.19 10.90 -7.01
CA ILE A 201 -5.54 11.16 -6.48
C ILE A 201 -6.12 12.43 -7.08
N ASP A 202 -5.35 13.53 -7.11
CA ASP A 202 -5.78 14.81 -7.67
C ASP A 202 -6.12 14.68 -9.16
N THR A 203 -5.31 13.94 -9.92
CA THR A 203 -5.57 13.66 -11.34
C THR A 203 -6.90 12.91 -11.52
N GLU A 204 -7.15 11.88 -10.74
CA GLU A 204 -8.39 11.11 -10.80
C GLU A 204 -9.61 11.94 -10.36
N LEU A 205 -9.47 12.80 -9.36
CA LEU A 205 -10.55 13.71 -8.93
C LEU A 205 -10.93 14.70 -10.02
N VAL A 206 -9.95 15.28 -10.73
CA VAL A 206 -10.19 16.18 -11.86
C VAL A 206 -10.87 15.43 -13.02
N ALA A 207 -10.40 14.24 -13.38
CA ALA A 207 -10.99 13.44 -14.45
C ALA A 207 -12.46 13.05 -14.14
N ASN A 208 -12.75 12.66 -12.89
CA ASN A 208 -14.10 12.33 -12.45
C ASN A 208 -15.04 13.56 -12.47
N ALA A 209 -14.54 14.76 -12.13
CA ALA A 209 -15.32 16.00 -12.19
C ALA A 209 -15.67 16.37 -13.65
N ALA A 210 -14.70 16.25 -14.57
CA ALA A 210 -14.90 16.52 -16.00
C ALA A 210 -15.93 15.55 -16.63
N GLY A 211 -15.87 14.25 -16.30
CA GLY A 211 -16.81 13.25 -16.80
C GLY A 211 -18.26 13.42 -16.29
N LYS A 212 -18.47 14.04 -15.13
CA LYS A 212 -19.81 14.37 -14.61
C LYS A 212 -20.46 15.56 -15.31
N ASN A 213 -19.66 16.49 -15.82
CA ASN A 213 -20.16 17.69 -16.53
C ASN A 213 -20.53 17.43 -17.99
N GLN A 214 -20.28 16.22 -18.52
CA GLN A 214 -20.59 15.83 -19.90
C GLN A 214 -21.84 14.93 -20.01
N LYS A 215 -22.50 14.64 -18.91
CA LYS A 215 -23.77 13.89 -18.85
C LYS A 215 -24.93 14.78 -18.43
#